data_0ba632b1ae447e894398f280751a834e
#
_entry.id   0ba632b1ae447e894398f280751a834e
#
_cell.length_a   1.000
_cell.length_b   1.000
_cell.length_c   1.000
_cell.angle_alpha   90.00
_cell.angle_beta   90.00
_cell.angle_gamma   90.00
#
_symmetry.space_group_name_H-M   'P 1'
#
loop_
_entity.id
_entity.type
_entity.pdbx_description
1 polymer ?
#
loop_
_entity_poly.entity_id
_entity_poly.type
_entity_poly.pdbx_seq_one_letter_code
_entity_poly.pdbx_strand_id
1 'polypeptide(L)'
;ASDVYKRQAFVKSALPCPGLRFADAGKPVRRVAVGGGSCGGAIDDVLAAGCDTLVTADLKYNHFEEAKYRGLNLIDAGHFETENPVCAVLERVVREALPELTVLRAKAHKDETQFL
;
A
#
# COMPACT_ATOMS: atom_id res chain seq x y z
N ALA A 1 -3.13 14.84 -12.83
CA ALA A 1 -2.97 13.40 -13.05
C ALA A 1 -1.50 13.04 -13.20
N SER A 2 -1.08 11.88 -12.70
CA SER A 2 0.24 11.31 -12.90
C SER A 2 0.11 9.94 -13.60
N ASP A 3 1.20 9.43 -14.13
CA ASP A 3 1.25 8.05 -14.61
C ASP A 3 1.61 7.07 -13.48
N VAL A 4 1.49 5.76 -13.75
CA VAL A 4 1.79 4.73 -12.76
C VAL A 4 3.27 4.73 -12.36
N TYR A 5 4.18 5.08 -13.26
CA TYR A 5 5.62 5.13 -12.96
C TYR A 5 5.97 6.23 -11.98
N LYS A 6 5.37 7.41 -12.12
CA LYS A 6 5.53 8.51 -11.15
C LYS A 6 4.90 8.15 -9.80
N ARG A 7 3.74 7.52 -9.81
CA ARG A 7 3.06 7.10 -8.59
C ARG A 7 3.84 6.03 -7.85
N GLN A 8 4.37 5.02 -8.53
CA GLN A 8 5.19 4.00 -7.88
C GLN A 8 6.48 4.56 -7.29
N ALA A 9 7.14 5.50 -7.96
CA ALA A 9 8.32 6.16 -7.42
C ALA A 9 8.00 6.93 -6.14
N PHE A 10 6.87 7.62 -6.12
CA PHE A 10 6.37 8.29 -4.92
C PHE A 10 6.07 7.31 -3.80
N VAL A 11 5.35 6.22 -4.07
CA VAL A 11 5.03 5.17 -3.08
C VAL A 11 6.30 4.56 -2.52
N LYS A 12 7.27 4.23 -3.37
CA LYS A 12 8.55 3.67 -2.95
C LYS A 12 9.32 4.59 -2.01
N SER A 13 9.31 5.89 -2.27
CA SER A 13 9.99 6.86 -1.40
C SER A 13 9.22 7.14 -0.11
N ALA A 14 7.89 7.17 -0.16
CA ALA A 14 7.04 7.46 0.99
C ALA A 14 6.97 6.31 1.99
N LEU A 15 7.02 5.06 1.52
CA LEU A 15 6.92 3.86 2.35
C LEU A 15 8.27 3.17 2.61
N PRO A 16 9.40 3.77 2.32
CA PRO A 16 10.77 3.23 2.19
C PRO A 16 10.84 1.72 1.89
N CYS A 17 10.06 1.27 0.92
CA CYS A 17 10.08 -0.14 0.52
C CYS A 17 11.31 -0.47 -0.33
N PRO A 18 11.97 -1.63 -0.08
CA PRO A 18 13.20 -2.01 -0.80
C PRO A 18 12.94 -2.37 -2.27
N GLY A 19 11.71 -2.74 -2.59
CA GLY A 19 11.26 -3.01 -3.95
C GLY A 19 9.74 -3.04 -3.99
N LEU A 20 9.18 -2.81 -5.17
CA LEU A 20 7.74 -2.96 -5.38
C LEU A 20 7.47 -3.64 -6.73
N ARG A 21 6.32 -4.29 -6.81
CA ARG A 21 5.82 -4.87 -8.05
C ARG A 21 4.63 -4.06 -8.52
N PHE A 22 4.40 -3.96 -9.82
CA PHE A 22 3.26 -3.21 -10.33
C PHE A 22 2.79 -3.73 -11.67
N ALA A 23 1.52 -3.47 -11.97
CA ALA A 23 0.95 -3.62 -13.30
C ALA A 23 0.50 -2.25 -13.80
N ASP A 24 0.94 -1.91 -15.00
CA ASP A 24 0.53 -0.70 -15.71
C ASP A 24 -0.66 -1.05 -16.62
N ALA A 25 -1.82 -0.49 -16.34
CA ALA A 25 -3.03 -0.64 -17.16
C ALA A 25 -3.12 0.43 -18.27
N GLY A 26 -2.11 1.26 -18.44
CA GLY A 26 -2.09 2.31 -19.43
C GLY A 26 -2.99 3.50 -19.11
N LYS A 27 -3.42 3.64 -17.86
CA LYS A 27 -4.31 4.73 -17.43
C LYS A 27 -3.57 5.75 -16.57
N PRO A 28 -3.90 7.04 -16.70
CA PRO A 28 -3.37 8.05 -15.80
C PRO A 28 -3.84 7.80 -14.37
N VAL A 29 -2.98 8.08 -13.40
CA VAL A 29 -3.29 7.95 -11.97
C VAL A 29 -3.97 9.23 -11.49
N ARG A 30 -5.25 9.13 -11.13
CA ARG A 30 -6.08 10.25 -10.66
C ARG A 30 -6.74 9.94 -9.32
N ARG A 31 -7.33 8.74 -9.21
CA ARG A 31 -8.05 8.32 -8.01
C ARG A 31 -7.48 7.01 -7.49
N VAL A 32 -6.77 7.10 -6.37
CA VAL A 32 -6.01 6.00 -5.79
C VAL A 32 -6.75 5.43 -4.59
N ALA A 33 -6.94 4.12 -4.57
CA ALA A 33 -7.30 3.37 -3.38
C ALA A 33 -6.02 2.87 -2.70
N VAL A 34 -6.03 2.86 -1.38
CA VAL A 34 -4.92 2.34 -0.58
C VAL A 34 -5.47 1.32 0.41
N GLY A 35 -4.85 0.15 0.46
CA GLY A 35 -5.18 -0.89 1.45
C GLY A 35 -3.89 -1.43 2.07
N GLY A 36 -3.72 -1.27 3.37
CA GLY A 36 -2.59 -1.84 4.10
C GLY A 36 -2.65 -3.36 4.13
N GLY A 37 -1.50 -4.03 3.96
CA GLY A 37 -1.45 -5.48 3.89
C GLY A 37 -2.11 -6.04 2.63
N SER A 38 -2.69 -7.22 2.74
CA SER A 38 -3.21 -7.99 1.61
C SER A 38 -4.65 -7.60 1.25
N CYS A 39 -4.82 -6.72 0.28
CA CYS A 39 -6.14 -6.28 -0.20
C CYS A 39 -6.39 -6.62 -1.69
N GLY A 40 -5.75 -7.67 -2.22
CA GLY A 40 -5.99 -8.12 -3.58
C GLY A 40 -7.45 -8.52 -3.87
N GLY A 41 -8.18 -8.97 -2.84
CA GLY A 41 -9.60 -9.28 -2.94
C GLY A 41 -10.52 -8.06 -3.06
N ALA A 42 -10.01 -6.84 -2.91
CA ALA A 42 -10.80 -5.60 -2.98
C ALA A 42 -10.87 -4.97 -4.38
N ILE A 43 -10.34 -5.62 -5.40
CA ILE A 43 -10.29 -5.07 -6.78
C ILE A 43 -11.70 -4.67 -7.26
N ASP A 44 -12.71 -5.48 -7.01
CA ASP A 44 -14.09 -5.17 -7.39
C ASP A 44 -14.60 -3.88 -6.73
N ASP A 45 -14.38 -3.74 -5.43
CA ASP A 45 -14.81 -2.55 -4.67
C ASP A 45 -14.05 -1.30 -5.12
N VAL A 46 -12.76 -1.43 -5.40
CA VAL A 46 -11.90 -0.35 -5.88
C VAL A 46 -12.38 0.17 -7.23
N LEU A 47 -12.71 -0.73 -8.14
CA LEU A 47 -13.25 -0.37 -9.46
C LEU A 47 -14.66 0.23 -9.34
N ALA A 48 -15.50 -0.34 -8.49
CA ALA A 48 -16.85 0.18 -8.23
C ALA A 48 -16.81 1.60 -7.64
N ALA A 49 -15.79 1.91 -6.84
CA ALA A 49 -15.54 3.25 -6.32
C ALA A 49 -14.96 4.24 -7.36
N GLY A 50 -14.75 3.80 -8.60
CA GLY A 50 -14.21 4.63 -9.68
C GLY A 50 -12.73 4.95 -9.54
N CYS A 51 -11.99 4.12 -8.81
CA CYS A 51 -10.54 4.27 -8.73
C CYS A 51 -9.84 3.70 -9.97
N ASP A 52 -8.74 4.30 -10.34
CA ASP A 52 -7.89 3.88 -11.46
C ASP A 52 -6.61 3.18 -11.00
N THR A 53 -6.32 3.24 -9.70
CA THR A 53 -5.09 2.69 -9.12
C THR A 53 -5.36 2.13 -7.73
N LEU A 54 -4.78 0.96 -7.43
CA LEU A 54 -4.78 0.36 -6.09
C LEU A 54 -3.33 0.18 -5.62
N VAL A 55 -3.04 0.67 -4.42
CA VAL A 55 -1.79 0.41 -3.69
C VAL A 55 -2.09 -0.50 -2.52
N THR A 56 -1.47 -1.67 -2.48
CA THR A 56 -1.67 -2.70 -1.45
C THR A 56 -0.45 -3.62 -1.36
N ALA A 57 -0.62 -4.83 -0.86
CA ALA A 57 0.46 -5.81 -0.74
C ALA A 57 -0.02 -7.26 -0.95
N ASP A 58 0.94 -8.19 -0.98
CA ASP A 58 0.73 -9.63 -1.10
C ASP A 58 -0.13 -10.02 -2.30
N LEU A 59 0.11 -9.37 -3.42
CA LEU A 59 -0.61 -9.64 -4.64
C LEU A 59 -0.10 -10.90 -5.33
N LYS A 60 -1.03 -11.72 -5.79
CA LYS A 60 -0.76 -12.91 -6.59
C LYS A 60 -0.72 -12.54 -8.07
N TYR A 61 -0.13 -13.44 -8.87
CA TYR A 61 -0.04 -13.26 -10.32
C TYR A 61 -1.41 -12.96 -10.97
N ASN A 62 -2.44 -13.69 -10.60
CA ASN A 62 -3.79 -13.49 -11.15
C ASN A 62 -4.37 -12.10 -10.83
N HIS A 63 -4.00 -11.49 -9.71
CA HIS A 63 -4.42 -10.12 -9.39
C HIS A 63 -3.84 -9.12 -10.39
N PHE A 64 -2.56 -9.28 -10.76
CA PHE A 64 -1.91 -8.41 -11.75
C PHE A 64 -2.52 -8.56 -13.14
N GLU A 65 -2.81 -9.79 -13.56
CA GLU A 65 -3.51 -10.06 -14.84
C GLU A 65 -4.89 -9.43 -14.85
N GLU A 66 -5.69 -9.70 -13.84
CA GLU A 66 -7.06 -9.20 -13.73
C GLU A 66 -7.08 -7.68 -13.72
N ALA A 67 -6.26 -7.04 -12.89
CA ALA A 67 -6.18 -5.59 -12.77
C ALA A 67 -5.84 -4.96 -14.13
N LYS A 68 -4.83 -5.48 -14.80
CA LYS A 68 -4.44 -4.99 -16.13
C LYS A 68 -5.55 -5.15 -17.15
N TYR A 69 -6.19 -6.31 -17.20
CA TYR A 69 -7.30 -6.60 -18.11
C TYR A 69 -8.49 -5.65 -17.87
N ARG A 70 -8.79 -5.36 -16.60
CA ARG A 70 -9.90 -4.48 -16.20
C ARG A 70 -9.55 -3.00 -16.19
N GLY A 71 -8.33 -2.64 -16.54
CA GLY A 71 -7.88 -1.25 -16.63
C GLY A 71 -7.58 -0.58 -15.28
N LEU A 72 -7.11 -1.35 -14.30
CA LEU A 72 -6.68 -0.87 -12.99
C LEU A 72 -5.14 -0.94 -12.90
N ASN A 73 -4.51 0.18 -12.60
CA ASN A 73 -3.11 0.17 -12.20
C ASN A 73 -2.99 -0.47 -10.82
N LEU A 74 -2.03 -1.38 -10.64
CA LEU A 74 -1.88 -2.12 -9.41
C LEU A 74 -0.45 -2.01 -8.91
N ILE A 75 -0.28 -1.66 -7.63
CA ILE A 75 1.03 -1.52 -6.98
C ILE A 75 1.06 -2.36 -5.71
N ASP A 76 2.00 -3.32 -5.65
CA ASP A 76 2.32 -4.09 -4.46
C ASP A 76 3.55 -3.46 -3.80
N ALA A 77 3.34 -2.82 -2.68
CA ALA A 77 4.35 -2.05 -1.97
C ALA A 77 4.85 -2.71 -0.67
N GLY A 78 4.54 -4.00 -0.50
CA GLY A 78 4.97 -4.79 0.66
C GLY A 78 3.98 -4.75 1.82
N HIS A 79 3.83 -5.88 2.48
CA HIS A 79 2.87 -6.02 3.59
C HIS A 79 3.30 -5.16 4.78
N PHE A 80 4.54 -5.34 5.23
CA PHE A 80 5.09 -4.60 6.34
C PHE A 80 5.04 -3.08 6.08
N GLU A 81 5.51 -2.65 4.92
CA GLU A 81 5.61 -1.23 4.56
C GLU A 81 4.25 -0.55 4.46
N THR A 82 3.23 -1.26 4.01
CA THR A 82 1.87 -0.69 3.90
C THR A 82 1.09 -0.71 5.20
N GLU A 83 1.42 -1.58 6.16
CA GLU A 83 0.75 -1.66 7.47
C GLU A 83 1.49 -0.92 8.57
N ASN A 84 2.81 -0.94 8.59
CA ASN A 84 3.62 -0.34 9.67
C ASN A 84 3.31 1.15 9.96
N PRO A 85 2.90 1.98 8.98
CA PRO A 85 2.49 3.36 9.26
C PRO A 85 1.38 3.52 10.30
N VAL A 86 0.51 2.52 10.48
CA VAL A 86 -0.56 2.54 11.49
C VAL A 86 0.00 2.61 12.92
N CYS A 87 1.19 2.09 13.16
CA CYS A 87 1.81 2.11 14.49
C CYS A 87 1.99 3.54 15.03
N ALA A 88 2.38 4.49 14.18
CA ALA A 88 2.49 5.89 14.57
C ALA A 88 1.13 6.51 14.93
N VAL A 89 0.09 6.13 14.20
CA VAL A 89 -1.29 6.59 14.45
C VAL A 89 -1.81 6.03 15.77
N LEU A 90 -1.62 4.73 16.01
CA LEU A 90 -2.05 4.06 17.24
C LEU A 90 -1.32 4.63 18.46
N GLU A 91 -0.01 4.84 18.36
CA GLU A 91 0.79 5.48 19.40
C GLU A 91 0.22 6.85 19.79
N ARG A 92 -0.07 7.68 18.81
CA ARG A 92 -0.66 9.00 19.02
C ARG A 92 -2.04 8.91 19.67
N VAL A 93 -2.92 8.06 19.16
CA VAL A 93 -4.28 7.88 19.68
C VAL A 93 -4.27 7.44 21.14
N VAL A 94 -3.40 6.49 21.50
CA VAL A 94 -3.29 6.00 22.88
C VAL A 94 -2.73 7.09 23.80
N ARG A 95 -1.70 7.81 23.36
CA ARG A 95 -1.12 8.92 24.17
C ARG A 95 -2.09 10.05 24.41
N GLU A 96 -2.91 10.40 23.43
CA GLU A 96 -3.93 11.45 23.56
C GLU A 96 -5.09 11.00 24.46
N ALA A 97 -5.53 9.75 24.33
CA ALA A 97 -6.65 9.23 25.13
C ALA A 97 -6.27 8.90 26.58
N LEU A 98 -5.04 8.45 26.80
CA LEU A 98 -4.55 7.96 28.09
C LEU A 98 -3.16 8.56 28.40
N PRO A 99 -3.09 9.88 28.66
CA PRO A 99 -1.80 10.57 28.80
C PRO A 99 -0.96 10.11 30.00
N GLU A 100 -1.56 9.41 30.96
CA GLU A 100 -0.88 8.81 32.10
C GLU A 100 -0.10 7.53 31.77
N LEU A 101 -0.37 6.92 30.60
CA LEU A 101 0.32 5.70 30.21
C LEU A 101 1.64 5.99 29.48
N THR A 102 2.64 5.17 29.78
CA THR A 102 3.86 5.13 28.98
C THR A 102 3.62 4.27 27.74
N VAL A 103 3.72 4.87 26.55
CA VAL A 103 3.53 4.19 25.29
C VAL A 103 4.88 4.05 24.60
N LEU A 104 5.26 2.81 24.28
CA LEU A 104 6.52 2.47 23.64
C LEU A 104 6.27 1.75 22.31
N ARG A 105 7.06 2.08 21.30
CA ARG A 105 7.13 1.31 20.06
C ARG A 105 8.31 0.34 20.12
N ALA A 106 8.07 -0.90 19.71
CA ALA A 106 9.13 -1.90 19.60
C ALA A 106 10.15 -1.48 18.53
N LYS A 107 11.38 -1.20 18.93
CA LYS A 107 12.44 -0.77 18.00
C LYS A 107 12.99 -1.92 17.15
N ALA A 108 12.83 -3.16 17.62
CA ALA A 108 13.29 -4.36 16.90
C ALA A 108 12.29 -4.83 15.84
N HIS A 109 11.10 -4.24 15.77
CA HIS A 109 10.09 -4.58 14.78
C HIS A 109 10.54 -4.11 13.38
N LYS A 110 10.76 -5.05 12.49
CA LYS A 110 11.26 -4.80 11.13
C LYS A 110 10.63 -5.80 10.15
N ASP A 111 10.69 -5.49 8.87
CA ASP A 111 10.37 -6.46 7.84
C ASP A 111 11.45 -7.55 7.79
N GLU A 112 11.02 -8.80 7.86
CA GLU A 112 11.91 -9.96 7.70
C GLU A 112 12.09 -10.38 6.23
N THR A 113 11.32 -9.78 5.32
CA THR A 113 11.46 -10.02 3.88
C THR A 113 12.72 -9.36 3.35
N GLN A 114 13.49 -10.11 2.56
CA GLN A 114 14.72 -9.61 1.96
C GLN A 114 14.63 -9.64 0.44
N PHE A 115 15.29 -8.68 -0.19
CA PHE A 115 15.39 -8.55 -1.64
C PHE A 115 16.86 -8.67 -2.06
N LEU A 116 17.11 -9.41 -3.15
CA LEU A 116 18.43 -9.49 -3.79
C LEU A 116 18.59 -8.39 -4.83
#